data_d35a5a2cab7f4b203834ab0f6697806f
#
_entry.id   d35a5a2cab7f4b203834ab0f6697806f
#
_cell.length_a   1.000
_cell.length_b   1.000
_cell.length_c   1.000
_cell.angle_alpha   90.00
_cell.angle_beta   90.00
_cell.angle_gamma   90.00
#
_symmetry.space_group_name_H-M   'P 1'
#
loop_
_entity.id
_entity.type
_entity.pdbx_description
1 polymer ?
#
loop_
_entity_poly.entity_id
_entity_poly.type
_entity_poly.pdbx_seq_one_letter_code
_entity_poly.pdbx_strand_id
1 'polypeptide(L)'
;MKRIIFSLLIAVFALAGSSAVAFAQRETATGVQVEKDIELLRRDLRSEKKKILAANVPLTEEEATRFWPVYDRYAADMSKTYDQFYALIKDYAATQKTLTDDQANSLINRWAGFQVDLAQTRQKYIPIIQKVIPGRKAALFFQIDRRLYAAMDIQVASEVPLIIQ
;
A
#
# COMPACT_ATOMS: atom_id res chain seq x y z
N MET A 1 -9.29 22.92 2.82
CA MET A 1 -10.35 21.91 2.91
C MET A 1 -9.72 20.55 3.24
N LYS A 2 -9.18 20.36 4.47
CA LYS A 2 -8.39 19.17 4.90
C LYS A 2 -8.78 18.67 6.29
N ARG A 3 -10.06 18.75 6.71
CA ARG A 3 -10.44 18.45 8.11
C ARG A 3 -11.74 17.65 8.28
N ILE A 4 -12.18 16.85 7.32
CA ILE A 4 -13.51 16.15 7.41
C ILE A 4 -13.42 14.63 7.58
N ILE A 5 -12.26 14.00 7.54
CA ILE A 5 -12.14 12.52 7.63
C ILE A 5 -11.88 12.01 9.07
N PHE A 6 -11.60 12.88 10.04
CA PHE A 6 -11.17 12.47 11.39
C PHE A 6 -12.25 12.46 12.47
N SER A 7 -13.53 12.75 12.16
CA SER A 7 -14.57 12.96 13.21
C SER A 7 -15.60 11.84 13.34
N LEU A 8 -15.37 10.64 12.85
CA LEU A 8 -16.38 9.55 12.89
C LEU A 8 -15.99 8.35 13.74
N LEU A 9 -15.08 8.51 14.70
CA LEU A 9 -14.57 7.38 15.53
C LEU A 9 -14.77 7.54 17.03
N ILE A 10 -15.54 8.53 17.50
CA ILE A 10 -15.86 8.66 18.95
C ILE A 10 -17.33 9.01 19.11
N ALA A 11 -18.17 8.02 19.18
CA ALA A 11 -19.40 7.99 19.98
C ALA A 11 -20.04 6.61 19.84
N VAL A 12 -19.93 5.78 20.83
CA VAL A 12 -20.97 4.95 21.47
C VAL A 12 -20.33 4.10 22.56
N PHE A 13 -20.31 4.62 23.76
CA PHE A 13 -20.24 3.80 24.96
C PHE A 13 -21.50 4.09 25.74
N ALA A 14 -22.45 3.19 25.73
CA ALA A 14 -23.37 2.82 26.83
C ALA A 14 -24.51 1.96 26.29
N LEU A 15 -24.52 0.68 26.64
CA LEU A 15 -25.65 -0.06 27.19
C LEU A 15 -25.28 -1.55 27.28
N ALA A 16 -25.14 -2.02 28.50
CA ALA A 16 -24.90 -3.42 28.80
C ALA A 16 -26.18 -4.25 28.57
N GLY A 17 -26.00 -5.43 27.94
CA GLY A 17 -27.04 -6.46 27.93
C GLY A 17 -26.92 -7.39 26.73
N SER A 18 -26.36 -8.59 26.96
CA SER A 18 -26.59 -9.83 26.19
C SER A 18 -26.23 -9.88 24.71
N SER A 19 -25.10 -10.47 24.39
CA SER A 19 -24.96 -11.46 23.31
C SER A 19 -23.54 -11.53 22.78
N ALA A 20 -22.79 -12.54 23.15
CA ALA A 20 -21.49 -12.88 22.55
C ALA A 20 -21.58 -13.07 21.01
N VAL A 21 -22.77 -13.38 20.51
CA VAL A 21 -23.05 -13.53 19.06
C VAL A 21 -23.06 -12.18 18.34
N ALA A 22 -23.50 -11.11 18.98
CA ALA A 22 -23.51 -9.77 18.38
C ALA A 22 -22.11 -9.14 18.27
N PHE A 23 -21.20 -9.52 19.15
CA PHE A 23 -19.80 -9.08 19.10
C PHE A 23 -19.05 -9.71 17.91
N ALA A 24 -19.19 -11.02 17.68
CA ALA A 24 -18.57 -11.72 16.56
C ALA A 24 -19.07 -11.21 15.19
N GLN A 25 -20.37 -10.90 15.08
CA GLN A 25 -20.92 -10.32 13.84
C GLN A 25 -20.49 -8.86 13.61
N ARG A 26 -20.26 -8.10 14.67
CA ARG A 26 -19.77 -6.72 14.56
C ARG A 26 -18.29 -6.66 14.18
N GLU A 27 -17.46 -7.56 14.71
CA GLU A 27 -16.05 -7.68 14.35
C GLU A 27 -15.86 -8.09 12.86
N THR A 28 -16.65 -9.05 12.39
CA THR A 28 -16.61 -9.45 10.96
C THR A 28 -17.12 -8.36 10.03
N ALA A 29 -18.18 -7.62 10.40
CA ALA A 29 -18.69 -6.49 9.62
C ALA A 29 -17.69 -5.34 9.57
N THR A 30 -16.98 -5.07 10.65
CA THR A 30 -15.93 -4.06 10.72
C THR A 30 -14.71 -4.47 9.86
N GLY A 31 -14.32 -5.74 9.92
CA GLY A 31 -13.24 -6.28 9.10
C GLY A 31 -13.52 -6.21 7.59
N VAL A 32 -14.73 -6.56 7.17
CA VAL A 32 -15.16 -6.48 5.76
C VAL A 32 -15.22 -5.02 5.28
N GLN A 33 -15.65 -4.09 6.15
CA GLN A 33 -15.68 -2.67 5.78
C GLN A 33 -14.27 -2.11 5.64
N VAL A 34 -13.37 -2.40 6.58
CA VAL A 34 -11.96 -2.00 6.51
C VAL A 34 -11.29 -2.55 5.24
N GLU A 35 -11.55 -3.80 4.87
CA GLU A 35 -11.03 -4.39 3.64
C GLU A 35 -11.52 -3.65 2.38
N LYS A 36 -12.81 -3.29 2.32
CA LYS A 36 -13.37 -2.47 1.23
C LYS A 36 -12.75 -1.09 1.16
N ASP A 37 -12.55 -0.44 2.29
CA ASP A 37 -11.97 0.90 2.37
C ASP A 37 -10.50 0.89 1.92
N ILE A 38 -9.75 -0.14 2.30
CA ILE A 38 -8.38 -0.38 1.82
C ILE A 38 -8.37 -0.59 0.29
N GLU A 39 -9.27 -1.38 -0.26
CA GLU A 39 -9.31 -1.63 -1.71
C GLU A 39 -9.71 -0.38 -2.50
N LEU A 40 -10.65 0.42 -2.00
CA LEU A 40 -10.99 1.72 -2.56
C LEU A 40 -9.78 2.66 -2.55
N LEU A 41 -9.11 2.78 -1.42
CA LEU A 41 -7.90 3.59 -1.27
C LEU A 41 -6.79 3.16 -2.23
N ARG A 42 -6.57 1.86 -2.38
CA ARG A 42 -5.60 1.30 -3.33
C ARG A 42 -5.93 1.65 -4.78
N ARG A 43 -7.21 1.59 -5.15
CA ARG A 43 -7.66 1.94 -6.51
C ARG A 43 -7.48 3.42 -6.79
N ASP A 44 -7.82 4.26 -5.84
CA ASP A 44 -7.68 5.71 -5.95
C ASP A 44 -6.20 6.10 -6.03
N LEU A 45 -5.34 5.52 -5.21
CA LEU A 45 -3.90 5.73 -5.27
C LEU A 45 -3.30 5.29 -6.61
N ARG A 46 -3.73 4.15 -7.17
CA ARG A 46 -3.28 3.71 -8.51
C ARG A 46 -3.68 4.70 -9.60
N SER A 47 -4.92 5.20 -9.54
CA SER A 47 -5.43 6.21 -10.47
C SER A 47 -4.64 7.51 -10.37
N GLU A 48 -4.44 8.02 -9.16
CA GLU A 48 -3.67 9.25 -8.92
C GLU A 48 -2.21 9.12 -9.35
N LYS A 49 -1.57 7.99 -9.07
CA LYS A 49 -0.20 7.70 -9.54
C LYS A 49 -0.10 7.77 -11.07
N LYS A 50 -1.05 7.16 -11.78
CA LYS A 50 -1.07 7.19 -13.25
C LYS A 50 -1.23 8.61 -13.78
N LYS A 51 -2.10 9.43 -13.18
CA LYS A 51 -2.26 10.85 -13.52
C LYS A 51 -0.98 11.66 -13.27
N ILE A 52 -0.34 11.47 -12.11
CA ILE A 52 0.92 12.16 -11.79
C ILE A 52 2.02 11.79 -12.79
N LEU A 53 2.15 10.51 -13.13
CA LEU A 53 3.12 10.05 -14.12
C LEU A 53 2.83 10.63 -15.50
N ALA A 54 1.56 10.61 -15.95
CA ALA A 54 1.16 11.18 -17.23
C ALA A 54 1.45 12.69 -17.33
N ALA A 55 1.31 13.42 -16.23
CA ALA A 55 1.58 14.86 -16.18
C ALA A 55 3.08 15.21 -16.13
N ASN A 56 3.94 14.28 -15.66
CA ASN A 56 5.34 14.60 -15.37
C ASN A 56 6.35 13.83 -16.23
N VAL A 57 5.95 12.76 -16.92
CA VAL A 57 6.81 12.04 -17.89
C VAL A 57 6.36 12.45 -19.29
N PRO A 58 7.16 13.27 -20.02
CA PRO A 58 6.76 13.84 -21.30
C PRO A 58 6.87 12.79 -22.42
N LEU A 59 5.86 11.94 -22.54
CA LEU A 59 5.78 10.91 -23.58
C LEU A 59 5.17 11.48 -24.85
N THR A 60 5.69 11.08 -26.02
CA THR A 60 4.98 11.25 -27.29
C THR A 60 3.79 10.27 -27.36
N GLU A 61 2.86 10.45 -28.30
CA GLU A 61 1.73 9.52 -28.48
C GLU A 61 2.20 8.09 -28.75
N GLU A 62 3.23 7.95 -29.59
CA GLU A 62 3.81 6.65 -29.90
C GLU A 62 4.47 6.00 -28.68
N GLU A 63 5.22 6.77 -27.89
CA GLU A 63 5.82 6.29 -26.63
C GLU A 63 4.74 5.90 -25.61
N ALA A 64 3.71 6.73 -25.46
CA ALA A 64 2.60 6.47 -24.55
C ALA A 64 1.86 5.17 -24.89
N THR A 65 1.60 4.94 -26.18
CA THR A 65 0.94 3.70 -26.65
C THR A 65 1.72 2.45 -26.25
N ARG A 66 3.06 2.50 -26.30
CA ARG A 66 3.92 1.38 -25.90
C ARG A 66 4.15 1.30 -24.39
N PHE A 67 4.24 2.43 -23.72
CA PHE A 67 4.59 2.54 -22.30
C PHE A 67 3.44 2.10 -21.37
N TRP A 68 2.21 2.58 -21.59
CA TRP A 68 1.11 2.35 -20.64
C TRP A 68 0.78 0.87 -20.43
N PRO A 69 0.76 -0.01 -21.45
CA PRO A 69 0.55 -1.44 -21.23
C PRO A 69 1.67 -2.10 -20.39
N VAL A 70 2.90 -1.60 -20.48
CA VAL A 70 4.04 -2.07 -19.65
C VAL A 70 3.87 -1.55 -18.22
N TYR A 71 3.53 -0.27 -18.08
CA TYR A 71 3.26 0.33 -16.78
C TYR A 71 2.13 -0.39 -16.04
N ASP A 72 1.03 -0.72 -16.70
CA ASP A 72 -0.10 -1.40 -16.06
C ASP A 72 0.31 -2.78 -15.50
N ARG A 73 1.17 -3.53 -16.20
CA ARG A 73 1.76 -4.78 -15.68
C ARG A 73 2.71 -4.54 -14.51
N TYR A 74 3.57 -3.53 -14.61
CA TYR A 74 4.44 -3.11 -13.51
C TYR A 74 3.63 -2.75 -12.27
N ALA A 75 2.61 -1.93 -12.42
CA ALA A 75 1.74 -1.51 -11.33
C ALA A 75 1.00 -2.69 -10.67
N ALA A 76 0.59 -3.69 -11.48
CA ALA A 76 -0.04 -4.90 -10.97
C ALA A 76 0.94 -5.75 -10.15
N ASP A 77 2.18 -5.95 -10.64
CA ASP A 77 3.21 -6.70 -9.89
C ASP A 77 3.62 -5.95 -8.62
N MET A 78 3.78 -4.63 -8.67
CA MET A 78 4.03 -3.80 -7.48
C MET A 78 2.89 -3.92 -6.46
N SER A 79 1.63 -3.93 -6.91
CA SER A 79 0.47 -4.11 -6.02
C SER A 79 0.54 -5.44 -5.27
N LYS A 80 0.88 -6.54 -5.95
CA LYS A 80 1.06 -7.86 -5.31
C LYS A 80 2.16 -7.86 -4.25
N THR A 81 3.27 -7.16 -4.52
CA THR A 81 4.34 -7.01 -3.54
C THR A 81 3.85 -6.23 -2.31
N TYR A 82 3.11 -5.15 -2.51
CA TYR A 82 2.52 -4.39 -1.40
C TYR A 82 1.43 -5.14 -0.63
N ASP A 83 0.74 -6.11 -1.24
CA ASP A 83 -0.22 -6.97 -0.53
C ASP A 83 0.44 -7.76 0.61
N GLN A 84 1.69 -8.20 0.43
CA GLN A 84 2.47 -8.85 1.49
C GLN A 84 2.77 -7.89 2.65
N PHE A 85 3.08 -6.63 2.35
CA PHE A 85 3.32 -5.60 3.35
C PHE A 85 2.05 -5.25 4.14
N TYR A 86 0.90 -5.13 3.47
CA TYR A 86 -0.37 -4.90 4.15
C TYR A 86 -0.79 -6.08 5.03
N ALA A 87 -0.55 -7.32 4.60
CA ALA A 87 -0.78 -8.49 5.43
C ALA A 87 0.09 -8.47 6.70
N LEU A 88 1.37 -8.10 6.57
CA LEU A 88 2.27 -7.93 7.69
C LEU A 88 1.78 -6.87 8.70
N ILE A 89 1.32 -5.71 8.21
CA ILE A 89 0.78 -4.65 9.06
C ILE A 89 -0.48 -5.11 9.80
N LYS A 90 -1.37 -5.85 9.12
CA LYS A 90 -2.57 -6.42 9.76
C LYS A 90 -2.20 -7.40 10.88
N ASP A 91 -1.25 -8.30 10.62
CA ASP A 91 -0.79 -9.27 11.61
C ASP A 91 -0.16 -8.56 12.83
N TYR A 92 0.66 -7.53 12.58
CA TYR A 92 1.21 -6.72 13.65
C TYR A 92 0.12 -6.01 14.46
N ALA A 93 -0.82 -5.35 13.80
CA ALA A 93 -1.92 -4.65 14.46
C ALA A 93 -2.76 -5.59 15.37
N ALA A 94 -2.96 -6.83 14.93
CA ALA A 94 -3.69 -7.84 15.70
C ALA A 94 -2.91 -8.35 16.92
N THR A 95 -1.58 -8.34 16.91
CA THR A 95 -0.72 -8.97 17.92
C THR A 95 0.09 -7.99 18.75
N GLN A 96 0.11 -6.70 18.42
CA GLN A 96 1.03 -5.69 19.00
C GLN A 96 1.06 -5.67 20.55
N LYS A 97 -0.08 -5.97 21.21
CA LYS A 97 -0.19 -5.96 22.68
C LYS A 97 0.29 -7.25 23.35
N THR A 98 0.43 -8.32 22.59
CA THR A 98 0.77 -9.67 23.08
C THR A 98 1.92 -10.27 22.28
N LEU A 99 2.69 -9.42 21.60
CA LEU A 99 3.75 -9.81 20.68
C LEU A 99 4.85 -10.58 21.42
N THR A 100 5.10 -11.81 21.00
CA THR A 100 6.22 -12.61 21.47
C THR A 100 7.49 -12.32 20.66
N ASP A 101 8.67 -12.67 21.19
CA ASP A 101 9.94 -12.51 20.49
C ASP A 101 9.97 -13.26 19.14
N ASP A 102 9.40 -14.47 19.09
CA ASP A 102 9.32 -15.25 17.85
C ASP A 102 8.42 -14.56 16.80
N GLN A 103 7.30 -13.98 17.23
CA GLN A 103 6.43 -13.21 16.35
C GLN A 103 7.14 -11.94 15.87
N ALA A 104 7.85 -11.22 16.75
CA ALA A 104 8.63 -10.04 16.39
C ALA A 104 9.71 -10.39 15.36
N ASN A 105 10.46 -11.46 15.57
CA ASN A 105 11.46 -11.98 14.64
C ASN A 105 10.84 -12.34 13.27
N SER A 106 9.68 -12.97 13.27
CA SER A 106 8.93 -13.30 12.04
C SER A 106 8.54 -12.02 11.28
N LEU A 107 8.02 -11.00 11.98
CA LEU A 107 7.63 -9.72 11.37
C LEU A 107 8.83 -9.01 10.72
N ILE A 108 9.99 -8.96 11.40
CA ILE A 108 11.23 -8.35 10.87
C ILE A 108 11.69 -9.08 9.59
N ASN A 109 11.70 -10.42 9.61
CA ASN A 109 12.11 -11.21 8.45
C ASN A 109 11.15 -11.02 7.26
N ARG A 110 9.85 -10.98 7.50
CA ARG A 110 8.84 -10.72 6.46
C ARG A 110 8.97 -9.31 5.90
N TRP A 111 9.22 -8.31 6.75
CA TRP A 111 9.47 -6.96 6.29
C TRP A 111 10.73 -6.87 5.42
N ALA A 112 11.82 -7.51 5.82
CA ALA A 112 13.05 -7.56 5.03
C ALA A 112 12.82 -8.26 3.68
N GLY A 113 12.09 -9.37 3.67
CA GLY A 113 11.68 -10.07 2.45
C GLY A 113 10.88 -9.17 1.50
N PHE A 114 9.90 -8.45 2.01
CA PHE A 114 9.14 -7.46 1.23
C PHE A 114 10.06 -6.41 0.58
N GLN A 115 11.06 -5.86 1.28
CA GLN A 115 12.00 -4.90 0.71
C GLN A 115 12.82 -5.49 -0.44
N VAL A 116 13.23 -6.75 -0.33
CA VAL A 116 13.92 -7.48 -1.40
C VAL A 116 13.00 -7.67 -2.61
N ASP A 117 11.77 -8.14 -2.41
CA ASP A 117 10.78 -8.36 -3.48
C ASP A 117 10.44 -7.06 -4.21
N LEU A 118 10.34 -5.95 -3.46
CA LEU A 118 10.12 -4.62 -4.00
C LEU A 118 11.26 -4.17 -4.93
N ALA A 119 12.50 -4.40 -4.50
CA ALA A 119 13.69 -4.10 -5.31
C ALA A 119 13.77 -4.98 -6.55
N GLN A 120 13.50 -6.28 -6.42
CA GLN A 120 13.49 -7.24 -7.53
C GLN A 120 12.41 -6.91 -8.55
N THR A 121 11.20 -6.54 -8.10
CA THR A 121 10.12 -6.13 -9.00
C THR A 121 10.54 -4.90 -9.81
N ARG A 122 11.14 -3.88 -9.20
CA ARG A 122 11.66 -2.73 -9.94
C ARG A 122 12.76 -3.12 -10.92
N GLN A 123 13.72 -3.92 -10.47
CA GLN A 123 14.84 -4.39 -11.29
C GLN A 123 14.37 -5.15 -12.54
N LYS A 124 13.36 -6.03 -12.40
CA LYS A 124 12.72 -6.75 -13.51
C LYS A 124 12.20 -5.80 -14.60
N TYR A 125 11.57 -4.69 -14.19
CA TYR A 125 10.91 -3.78 -15.13
C TYR A 125 11.81 -2.71 -15.73
N ILE A 126 12.98 -2.42 -15.17
CA ILE A 126 13.94 -1.45 -15.72
C ILE A 126 14.24 -1.74 -17.21
N PRO A 127 14.74 -2.93 -17.61
CA PRO A 127 15.05 -3.20 -18.99
C PRO A 127 13.81 -3.25 -19.88
N ILE A 128 12.65 -3.61 -19.35
CA ILE A 128 11.39 -3.68 -20.12
C ILE A 128 10.93 -2.26 -20.47
N ILE A 129 10.97 -1.33 -19.51
CA ILE A 129 10.61 0.07 -19.73
C ILE A 129 11.60 0.77 -20.64
N GLN A 130 12.90 0.50 -20.50
CA GLN A 130 13.94 1.05 -21.37
C GLN A 130 13.79 0.64 -22.85
N LYS A 131 13.09 -0.46 -23.14
CA LYS A 131 12.79 -0.88 -24.52
C LYS A 131 11.64 -0.10 -25.16
N VAL A 132 10.78 0.55 -24.36
CA VAL A 132 9.57 1.22 -24.86
C VAL A 132 9.65 2.74 -24.82
N ILE A 133 10.53 3.31 -23.97
CA ILE A 133 10.79 4.75 -23.88
C ILE A 133 12.29 5.03 -23.74
N PRO A 134 12.77 6.24 -24.13
CA PRO A 134 14.16 6.64 -24.00
C PRO A 134 14.68 6.57 -22.56
N GLY A 135 15.96 6.25 -22.37
CA GLY A 135 16.58 6.06 -21.05
C GLY A 135 16.38 7.22 -20.08
N ARG A 136 16.44 8.47 -20.55
CA ARG A 136 16.17 9.65 -19.70
C ARG A 136 14.73 9.68 -19.18
N LYS A 137 13.75 9.32 -20.01
CA LYS A 137 12.33 9.24 -19.62
C LYS A 137 12.08 8.06 -18.71
N ALA A 138 12.74 6.91 -18.95
CA ALA A 138 12.70 5.76 -18.05
C ALA A 138 13.28 6.11 -16.66
N ALA A 139 14.41 6.80 -16.60
CA ALA A 139 14.99 7.27 -15.34
C ALA A 139 14.05 8.23 -14.60
N LEU A 140 13.46 9.20 -15.30
CA LEU A 140 12.48 10.13 -14.73
C LEU A 140 11.25 9.38 -14.18
N PHE A 141 10.72 8.42 -14.95
CA PHE A 141 9.63 7.56 -14.49
C PHE A 141 9.97 6.89 -13.15
N PHE A 142 11.10 6.18 -13.05
CA PHE A 142 11.48 5.49 -11.82
C PHE A 142 11.78 6.45 -10.66
N GLN A 143 12.29 7.64 -10.92
CA GLN A 143 12.46 8.67 -9.88
C GLN A 143 11.13 9.13 -9.30
N ILE A 144 10.13 9.40 -10.13
CA ILE A 144 8.79 9.80 -9.70
C ILE A 144 8.12 8.64 -8.97
N ASP A 145 8.12 7.44 -9.56
CA ASP A 145 7.54 6.24 -8.96
C ASP A 145 8.10 5.97 -7.56
N ARG A 146 9.43 6.03 -7.39
CA ARG A 146 10.07 5.87 -6.09
C ARG A 146 9.62 6.93 -5.07
N ARG A 147 9.47 8.19 -5.48
CA ARG A 147 9.01 9.26 -4.58
C ARG A 147 7.56 9.05 -4.15
N LEU A 148 6.69 8.59 -5.05
CA LEU A 148 5.30 8.31 -4.73
C LEU A 148 5.18 7.16 -3.73
N TYR A 149 5.94 6.06 -3.94
CA TYR A 149 5.98 4.97 -2.97
C TYR A 149 6.58 5.39 -1.63
N ALA A 150 7.67 6.17 -1.62
CA ALA A 150 8.25 6.67 -0.37
C ALA A 150 7.27 7.56 0.42
N ALA A 151 6.47 8.38 -0.25
CA ALA A 151 5.43 9.17 0.42
C ALA A 151 4.34 8.29 1.02
N MET A 152 3.94 7.20 0.34
CA MET A 152 3.01 6.21 0.88
C MET A 152 3.60 5.47 2.08
N ASP A 153 4.86 5.05 1.99
CA ASP A 153 5.55 4.34 3.09
C ASP A 153 5.64 5.21 4.34
N ILE A 154 5.94 6.51 4.20
CA ILE A 154 5.95 7.47 5.31
C ILE A 154 4.56 7.61 5.92
N GLN A 155 3.51 7.72 5.10
CA GLN A 155 2.14 7.81 5.60
C GLN A 155 1.76 6.56 6.40
N VAL A 156 2.05 5.37 5.88
CA VAL A 156 1.80 4.11 6.59
C VAL A 156 2.61 4.04 7.88
N ALA A 157 3.90 4.38 7.84
CA ALA A 157 4.76 4.37 9.03
C ALA A 157 4.27 5.32 10.12
N SER A 158 3.61 6.43 9.77
CA SER A 158 3.05 7.36 10.76
C SER A 158 1.82 6.83 11.49
N GLU A 159 1.12 5.84 10.92
CA GLU A 159 -0.09 5.24 11.48
C GLU A 159 0.20 3.94 12.26
N VAL A 160 1.37 3.32 12.02
CA VAL A 160 1.76 2.06 12.67
C VAL A 160 2.50 2.37 13.98
N PRO A 161 1.97 1.99 15.15
CA PRO A 161 2.63 2.25 16.42
C PRO A 161 3.94 1.45 16.55
N LEU A 162 4.90 2.00 17.29
CA LEU A 162 6.12 1.29 17.63
C LEU A 162 5.83 0.14 18.63
N ILE A 163 6.69 -0.88 18.60
CA ILE A 163 6.69 -1.94 19.61
C ILE A 163 7.05 -1.30 20.96
N ILE A 164 6.13 -1.42 21.92
CA ILE A 164 6.32 -0.93 23.29
C ILE A 164 6.85 -2.11 24.12
N GLN A 165 7.96 -1.88 24.81
CA GLN A 165 8.56 -2.83 25.77
C GLN A 165 7.82 -2.78 27.11
#